data_5194c12052266b472b362bf256bda099
#
_entry.id   5194c12052266b472b362bf256bda099
#
_cell.length_a   1.000
_cell.length_b   1.000
_cell.length_c   1.000
_cell.angle_alpha   90.00
_cell.angle_beta   90.00
_cell.angle_gamma   90.00
#
_symmetry.space_group_name_H-M   'P 1'
#
loop_
_entity.id
_entity.type
_entity.pdbx_description
1 polymer ?
#
loop_
_entity_poly.entity_id
_entity_poly.type
_entity_poly.pdbx_seq_one_letter_code
_entity_poly.pdbx_strand_id
1 'polypeptide(L)'
;GAELIGCGAVRSTTARVVDPDTLVENPAGKIGEVWLHGEHVAAGYWHNPKLSELFAAQLGEPTPGTPKGPWLRTGDLGVMFDDELFIVGRIKDLLIVDGRNHYPDDIEATVQELTGGRVAAVSVPDDPSEKLVVIAELKKQLDAEVLDSVKQQVTAAVSKTHSVRLDDLMMVGPGSLPLTTSGKVRRGTCVELYHSDGFRRLDVAPA
;
A
#
# COMPACT_ATOMS: atom_id res chain seq x y z
N GLY A 1 4.40 -14.03 7.94
CA GLY A 1 3.77 -12.72 7.86
C GLY A 1 4.82 -11.64 7.97
N ALA A 2 4.57 -10.45 7.43
CA ALA A 2 5.46 -9.32 7.60
C ALA A 2 5.56 -8.90 9.08
N GLU A 3 6.75 -8.50 9.51
CA GLU A 3 6.94 -7.88 10.82
C GLU A 3 6.39 -6.46 10.78
N LEU A 4 5.46 -6.15 11.68
CA LEU A 4 4.92 -4.79 11.84
C LEU A 4 5.70 -4.05 12.91
N ILE A 5 5.97 -2.77 12.64
CA ILE A 5 6.63 -1.89 13.61
C ILE A 5 5.55 -1.20 14.44
N GLY A 6 5.62 -1.36 15.78
CA GLY A 6 4.74 -0.67 16.71
C GLY A 6 5.00 0.84 16.72
N CYS A 7 3.94 1.63 16.65
CA CYS A 7 3.99 3.08 16.86
C CYS A 7 3.92 3.47 18.34
N GLY A 8 3.83 2.47 19.21
CA GLY A 8 3.65 2.63 20.67
C GLY A 8 2.21 2.94 21.07
N ALA A 9 2.03 3.13 22.37
CA ALA A 9 0.73 3.47 22.94
C ALA A 9 0.30 4.89 22.53
N VAL A 10 -0.95 5.03 22.14
CA VAL A 10 -1.55 6.34 21.80
C VAL A 10 -1.64 7.19 23.07
N ARG A 11 -0.97 8.36 23.03
CA ARG A 11 -0.96 9.31 24.16
C ARG A 11 -1.62 10.61 23.80
N SER A 12 -1.85 11.59 24.30
CA SER A 12 -2.32 12.95 23.91
C SER A 12 -3.42 13.05 22.81
N THR A 13 -3.85 11.95 22.23
CA THR A 13 -4.94 11.90 21.22
C THR A 13 -5.81 10.67 21.47
N THR A 14 -7.00 10.64 20.90
CA THR A 14 -7.79 9.42 20.79
C THR A 14 -7.62 8.84 19.40
N ALA A 15 -7.12 7.61 19.31
CA ALA A 15 -7.09 6.87 18.05
C ALA A 15 -8.05 5.69 18.12
N ARG A 16 -8.71 5.41 17.02
CA ARG A 16 -9.56 4.23 16.84
C ARG A 16 -9.26 3.58 15.51
N VAL A 17 -9.41 2.27 15.47
CA VAL A 17 -9.37 1.50 14.24
C VAL A 17 -10.81 1.22 13.84
N VAL A 18 -11.21 1.73 12.68
CA VAL A 18 -12.61 1.78 12.24
C VAL A 18 -12.74 1.01 10.93
N ASP A 19 -13.80 0.24 10.80
CA ASP A 19 -14.16 -0.39 9.54
C ASP A 19 -14.59 0.69 8.55
N PRO A 20 -13.90 0.87 7.40
CA PRO A 20 -14.12 2.00 6.51
C PRO A 20 -15.48 1.99 5.80
N ASP A 21 -16.15 0.83 5.73
CA ASP A 21 -17.42 0.65 5.05
C ASP A 21 -18.60 0.85 6.02
N THR A 22 -18.51 0.26 7.21
CA THR A 22 -19.58 0.32 8.21
C THR A 22 -19.48 1.51 9.16
N LEU A 23 -18.30 2.16 9.22
CA LEU A 23 -17.97 3.26 10.12
C LEU A 23 -18.07 2.87 11.61
N VAL A 24 -17.94 1.60 11.90
CA VAL A 24 -17.98 1.05 13.27
C VAL A 24 -16.57 0.74 13.74
N GLU A 25 -16.31 0.99 15.03
CA GLU A 25 -15.04 0.69 15.66
C GLU A 25 -14.76 -0.81 15.64
N ASN A 26 -13.58 -1.20 15.17
CA ASN A 26 -13.14 -2.60 15.14
C ASN A 26 -12.67 -3.07 16.51
N PRO A 27 -12.89 -4.34 16.85
CA PRO A 27 -12.26 -4.95 18.01
C PRO A 27 -10.74 -5.00 17.86
N ALA A 28 -10.02 -5.10 18.99
CA ALA A 28 -8.56 -5.28 18.97
C ALA A 28 -8.16 -6.48 18.11
N GLY A 29 -7.06 -6.33 17.38
CA GLY A 29 -6.55 -7.36 16.47
C GLY A 29 -7.21 -7.37 15.07
N LYS A 30 -8.26 -6.58 14.82
CA LYS A 30 -8.85 -6.44 13.49
C LYS A 30 -8.31 -5.18 12.79
N ILE A 31 -7.85 -5.34 11.55
CA ILE A 31 -7.37 -4.23 10.72
C ILE A 31 -8.54 -3.34 10.26
N GLY A 32 -8.33 -2.03 10.26
CA GLY A 32 -9.26 -1.03 9.74
C GLY A 32 -8.58 0.31 9.51
N GLU A 33 -9.34 1.33 9.16
CA GLU A 33 -8.83 2.68 9.00
C GLU A 33 -8.52 3.31 10.36
N VAL A 34 -7.36 3.94 10.49
CA VAL A 34 -6.99 4.68 11.70
C VAL A 34 -7.70 6.02 11.69
N TRP A 35 -8.53 6.27 12.69
CA TRP A 35 -9.21 7.53 12.91
C TRP A 35 -8.65 8.24 14.13
N LEU A 36 -8.48 9.56 14.03
CA LEU A 36 -7.91 10.39 15.09
C LEU A 36 -8.91 11.47 15.56
N HIS A 37 -8.95 11.67 16.88
CA HIS A 37 -9.74 12.73 17.51
C HIS A 37 -8.91 13.42 18.59
N GLY A 38 -8.95 14.76 18.62
CA GLY A 38 -8.26 15.57 19.62
C GLY A 38 -8.04 17.01 19.16
N GLU A 39 -7.63 17.87 20.09
CA GLU A 39 -7.47 19.31 19.86
C GLU A 39 -6.38 19.67 18.85
N HIS A 40 -5.42 18.75 18.59
CA HIS A 40 -4.35 18.94 17.62
C HIS A 40 -4.76 18.52 16.20
N VAL A 41 -5.96 17.96 16.02
CA VAL A 41 -6.50 17.66 14.69
C VAL A 41 -6.97 18.95 14.05
N ALA A 42 -6.44 19.27 12.85
CA ALA A 42 -6.82 20.46 12.12
C ALA A 42 -8.32 20.47 11.73
N ALA A 43 -8.87 21.66 11.48
CA ALA A 43 -10.26 21.80 11.04
C ALA A 43 -10.49 21.40 9.57
N GLY A 44 -9.42 21.21 8.79
CA GLY A 44 -9.50 20.86 7.39
C GLY A 44 -8.31 21.38 6.57
N TYR A 45 -8.42 21.26 5.26
CA TYR A 45 -7.45 21.80 4.30
C TYR A 45 -7.85 23.20 3.82
N TRP A 46 -6.88 24.10 3.73
CA TRP A 46 -7.11 25.46 3.25
C TRP A 46 -7.61 25.45 1.81
N HIS A 47 -8.73 26.13 1.56
CA HIS A 47 -9.39 26.20 0.24
C HIS A 47 -9.69 24.84 -0.44
N ASN A 48 -9.80 23.76 0.33
CA ASN A 48 -10.17 22.45 -0.21
C ASN A 48 -11.28 21.79 0.62
N PRO A 49 -12.55 22.17 0.40
CA PRO A 49 -13.67 21.67 1.19
C PRO A 49 -13.85 20.14 1.03
N LYS A 50 -13.62 19.60 -0.18
CA LYS A 50 -13.76 18.16 -0.43
C LYS A 50 -12.81 17.30 0.43
N LEU A 51 -11.55 17.70 0.56
CA LEU A 51 -10.61 17.01 1.43
C LEU A 51 -10.86 17.31 2.91
N SER A 52 -11.49 18.45 3.22
CA SER A 52 -11.85 18.81 4.60
C SER A 52 -12.95 17.94 5.19
N GLU A 53 -13.74 17.26 4.37
CA GLU A 53 -14.75 16.28 4.82
C GLU A 53 -14.11 15.12 5.61
N LEU A 54 -12.85 14.78 5.31
CA LEU A 54 -12.10 13.75 6.06
C LEU A 54 -11.93 14.11 7.55
N PHE A 55 -12.01 15.40 7.91
CA PHE A 55 -11.87 15.88 9.30
C PHE A 55 -13.21 15.95 10.06
N ALA A 56 -14.31 15.64 9.41
CA ALA A 56 -15.66 15.74 9.95
C ALA A 56 -16.36 14.39 10.10
N ALA A 57 -15.63 13.30 10.05
CA ALA A 57 -16.21 11.95 10.13
C ALA A 57 -16.86 11.68 11.48
N GLN A 58 -17.87 10.82 11.48
CA GLN A 58 -18.57 10.42 12.67
C GLN A 58 -18.67 8.89 12.75
N LEU A 59 -18.41 8.34 13.93
CA LEU A 59 -18.62 6.92 14.18
C LEU A 59 -20.12 6.58 14.11
N GLY A 60 -20.45 5.48 13.47
CA GLY A 60 -21.82 4.97 13.41
C GLY A 60 -22.32 4.56 14.79
N GLU A 61 -21.54 3.71 15.47
CA GLU A 61 -21.83 3.21 16.81
C GLU A 61 -20.58 3.36 17.68
N PRO A 62 -20.43 4.50 18.41
CA PRO A 62 -19.26 4.70 19.28
C PRO A 62 -19.38 3.82 20.53
N THR A 63 -18.26 3.22 20.95
CA THR A 63 -18.17 2.51 22.22
C THR A 63 -18.34 3.46 23.41
N PRO A 64 -18.77 2.99 24.58
CA PRO A 64 -18.92 3.84 25.75
C PRO A 64 -17.65 4.65 26.08
N GLY A 65 -17.78 5.96 26.21
CA GLY A 65 -16.67 6.89 26.46
C GLY A 65 -15.92 7.33 25.19
N THR A 66 -16.24 6.82 24.02
CA THR A 66 -15.69 7.26 22.74
C THR A 66 -16.53 8.42 22.18
N PRO A 67 -15.93 9.55 21.78
CA PRO A 67 -16.64 10.66 21.14
C PRO A 67 -17.30 10.20 19.83
N LYS A 68 -18.52 10.64 19.54
CA LYS A 68 -19.13 10.38 18.23
C LYS A 68 -18.37 11.04 17.07
N GLY A 69 -17.77 12.19 17.32
CA GLY A 69 -16.96 12.94 16.37
C GLY A 69 -16.81 14.41 16.79
N PRO A 70 -16.19 15.25 15.96
CA PRO A 70 -15.64 14.92 14.63
C PRO A 70 -14.34 14.10 14.71
N TRP A 71 -14.12 13.24 13.74
CA TRP A 71 -12.91 12.44 13.59
C TRP A 71 -12.20 12.76 12.27
N LEU A 72 -10.86 12.69 12.31
CA LEU A 72 -10.05 12.69 11.11
C LEU A 72 -9.94 11.25 10.59
N ARG A 73 -10.38 11.01 9.37
CA ARG A 73 -10.06 9.83 8.58
C ARG A 73 -8.66 9.98 8.00
N THR A 74 -7.72 9.14 8.41
CA THR A 74 -6.33 9.27 7.97
C THR A 74 -6.09 8.66 6.58
N GLY A 75 -6.93 7.71 6.18
CA GLY A 75 -6.71 6.87 5.01
C GLY A 75 -5.59 5.85 5.22
N ASP A 76 -4.99 5.78 6.40
CA ASP A 76 -4.01 4.75 6.77
C ASP A 76 -4.72 3.59 7.44
N LEU A 77 -4.32 2.37 7.08
CA LEU A 77 -4.80 1.13 7.70
C LEU A 77 -3.90 0.78 8.89
N GLY A 78 -4.53 0.34 9.96
CA GLY A 78 -3.80 -0.07 11.15
C GLY A 78 -4.57 -1.11 11.96
N VAL A 79 -3.93 -1.57 13.02
CA VAL A 79 -4.48 -2.49 14.00
C VAL A 79 -4.04 -2.08 15.40
N MET A 80 -4.95 -2.19 16.36
CA MET A 80 -4.62 -2.07 17.80
C MET A 80 -4.34 -3.46 18.34
N PHE A 81 -3.20 -3.64 18.96
CA PHE A 81 -2.84 -4.87 19.67
C PHE A 81 -2.04 -4.52 20.93
N ASP A 82 -2.43 -5.08 22.08
CA ASP A 82 -1.83 -4.80 23.39
C ASP A 82 -1.67 -3.29 23.70
N ASP A 83 -2.71 -2.50 23.40
CA ASP A 83 -2.76 -1.04 23.53
C ASP A 83 -1.75 -0.27 22.66
N GLU A 84 -1.08 -0.93 21.74
CA GLU A 84 -0.21 -0.30 20.75
C GLU A 84 -0.86 -0.23 19.37
N LEU A 85 -0.56 0.84 18.64
CA LEU A 85 -0.98 1.03 17.25
C LEU A 85 0.11 0.54 16.30
N PHE A 86 -0.28 -0.30 15.35
CA PHE A 86 0.56 -0.74 14.24
C PHE A 86 -0.04 -0.24 12.93
N ILE A 87 0.76 0.41 12.09
CA ILE A 87 0.34 0.82 10.75
C ILE A 87 0.65 -0.31 9.78
N VAL A 88 -0.35 -0.68 8.99
CA VAL A 88 -0.28 -1.81 8.05
C VAL A 88 -0.10 -1.33 6.61
N GLY A 89 -0.68 -0.17 6.26
CA GLY A 89 -0.61 0.38 4.90
C GLY A 89 -1.56 1.55 4.70
N ARG A 90 -1.94 1.78 3.44
CA ARG A 90 -2.92 2.81 3.08
C ARG A 90 -4.08 2.22 2.30
N ILE A 91 -5.30 2.71 2.55
CA ILE A 91 -6.50 2.28 1.83
C ILE A 91 -6.32 2.44 0.31
N LYS A 92 -5.85 3.60 -0.12
CA LYS A 92 -5.66 3.93 -1.55
C LYS A 92 -4.54 3.15 -2.25
N ASP A 93 -3.64 2.53 -1.48
CA ASP A 93 -2.50 1.78 -1.99
C ASP A 93 -2.79 0.26 -1.98
N LEU A 94 -3.93 -0.19 -1.41
CA LEU A 94 -4.33 -1.59 -1.46
C LEU A 94 -4.49 -2.04 -2.91
N LEU A 95 -3.95 -3.22 -3.21
CA LEU A 95 -4.14 -3.88 -4.48
C LEU A 95 -5.36 -4.80 -4.36
N ILE A 96 -6.36 -4.58 -5.19
CA ILE A 96 -7.56 -5.43 -5.22
C ILE A 96 -7.45 -6.35 -6.42
N VAL A 97 -6.99 -7.58 -6.19
CA VAL A 97 -6.82 -8.58 -7.26
C VAL A 97 -7.72 -9.77 -6.96
N ASP A 98 -8.52 -10.18 -7.94
CA ASP A 98 -9.49 -11.27 -7.81
C ASP A 98 -10.42 -11.10 -6.59
N GLY A 99 -10.83 -9.86 -6.29
CA GLY A 99 -11.70 -9.52 -5.16
C GLY A 99 -11.05 -9.66 -3.77
N ARG A 100 -9.73 -9.77 -3.70
CA ARG A 100 -8.97 -9.84 -2.46
C ARG A 100 -8.03 -8.64 -2.30
N ASN A 101 -7.91 -8.17 -1.07
CA ASN A 101 -6.98 -7.11 -0.71
C ASN A 101 -5.57 -7.66 -0.51
N HIS A 102 -4.59 -7.08 -1.19
CA HIS A 102 -3.18 -7.38 -1.02
C HIS A 102 -2.44 -6.09 -0.65
N TYR A 103 -1.48 -6.21 0.25
CA TYR A 103 -0.62 -5.10 0.64
C TYR A 103 0.59 -5.04 -0.29
N PRO A 104 0.79 -3.92 -1.03
CA PRO A 104 1.91 -3.81 -1.97
C PRO A 104 3.25 -4.00 -1.29
N ASP A 105 3.42 -3.49 -0.07
CA ASP A 105 4.68 -3.59 0.68
C ASP A 105 5.10 -5.05 0.95
N ASP A 106 4.15 -5.96 1.18
CA ASP A 106 4.43 -7.39 1.39
C ASP A 106 4.93 -8.06 0.10
N ILE A 107 4.28 -7.74 -1.04
CA ILE A 107 4.68 -8.25 -2.36
C ILE A 107 6.05 -7.66 -2.74
N GLU A 108 6.24 -6.36 -2.54
CA GLU A 108 7.49 -5.66 -2.80
C GLU A 108 8.65 -6.25 -2.00
N ALA A 109 8.45 -6.56 -0.71
CA ALA A 109 9.46 -7.19 0.14
C ALA A 109 9.87 -8.56 -0.42
N THR A 110 8.89 -9.41 -0.78
CA THR A 110 9.15 -10.74 -1.38
C THR A 110 9.97 -10.64 -2.66
N VAL A 111 9.63 -9.68 -3.54
CA VAL A 111 10.33 -9.50 -4.81
C VAL A 111 11.71 -8.88 -4.60
N GLN A 112 11.84 -7.96 -3.65
CA GLN A 112 13.10 -7.30 -3.32
C GLN A 112 14.16 -8.28 -2.81
N GLU A 113 13.77 -9.31 -2.06
CA GLU A 113 14.68 -10.37 -1.62
C GLU A 113 15.37 -11.08 -2.81
N LEU A 114 14.66 -11.23 -3.93
CA LEU A 114 15.15 -11.92 -5.12
C LEU A 114 15.89 -10.99 -6.09
N THR A 115 15.45 -9.74 -6.23
CA THR A 115 16.00 -8.78 -7.20
C THR A 115 17.06 -7.87 -6.59
N GLY A 116 16.98 -7.63 -5.29
CA GLY A 116 17.88 -6.80 -4.51
C GLY A 116 17.76 -5.29 -4.77
N GLY A 117 16.95 -4.86 -5.72
CA GLY A 117 16.67 -3.46 -6.05
C GLY A 117 15.36 -2.96 -5.43
N ARG A 118 14.96 -1.73 -5.77
CA ARG A 118 13.64 -1.22 -5.39
C ARG A 118 12.55 -1.92 -6.20
N VAL A 119 11.39 -2.02 -5.61
CA VAL A 119 10.23 -2.67 -6.24
C VAL A 119 9.01 -1.76 -6.09
N ALA A 120 8.14 -1.77 -7.08
CA ALA A 120 6.79 -1.23 -7.03
C ALA A 120 5.80 -2.32 -7.41
N ALA A 121 4.89 -2.66 -6.51
CA ALA A 121 3.73 -3.49 -6.80
C ALA A 121 2.51 -2.58 -6.98
N VAL A 122 1.85 -2.67 -8.11
CA VAL A 122 0.72 -1.82 -8.48
C VAL A 122 -0.42 -2.65 -9.07
N SER A 123 -1.62 -2.17 -8.86
CA SER A 123 -2.81 -2.64 -9.54
C SER A 123 -3.08 -1.76 -10.76
N VAL A 124 -3.34 -2.38 -11.88
CA VAL A 124 -3.62 -1.71 -13.15
C VAL A 124 -4.99 -2.17 -13.64
N PRO A 125 -5.92 -1.22 -13.95
CA PRO A 125 -7.21 -1.58 -14.49
C PRO A 125 -7.12 -2.41 -15.78
N ASP A 126 -7.85 -3.53 -15.82
CA ASP A 126 -7.98 -4.41 -16.98
C ASP A 126 -9.42 -4.95 -17.00
N ASP A 127 -10.32 -4.25 -17.70
CA ASP A 127 -11.76 -4.51 -17.69
C ASP A 127 -12.09 -5.99 -18.01
N PRO A 128 -12.83 -6.71 -17.14
CA PRO A 128 -13.55 -6.26 -15.94
C PRO A 128 -12.77 -6.40 -14.61
N SER A 129 -11.49 -6.67 -14.62
CA SER A 129 -10.66 -6.95 -13.43
C SER A 129 -9.51 -5.95 -13.29
N GLU A 130 -8.69 -6.15 -12.27
CA GLU A 130 -7.41 -5.47 -12.10
C GLU A 130 -6.27 -6.47 -12.26
N LYS A 131 -5.18 -6.03 -12.87
CA LYS A 131 -3.94 -6.80 -13.04
C LYS A 131 -2.93 -6.42 -11.97
N LEU A 132 -2.28 -7.42 -11.40
CA LEU A 132 -1.09 -7.20 -10.58
C LEU A 132 0.13 -7.04 -11.48
N VAL A 133 0.71 -5.85 -11.45
CA VAL A 133 1.96 -5.53 -12.14
C VAL A 133 3.05 -5.25 -11.11
N VAL A 134 4.21 -5.86 -11.27
CA VAL A 134 5.38 -5.58 -10.46
C VAL A 134 6.49 -5.02 -11.32
N ILE A 135 7.04 -3.87 -10.91
CA ILE A 135 8.20 -3.24 -11.53
C ILE A 135 9.38 -3.34 -10.57
N ALA A 136 10.43 -4.05 -10.97
CA ALA A 136 11.61 -4.29 -10.14
C ALA A 136 12.87 -3.68 -10.74
N GLU A 137 13.53 -2.81 -10.00
CA GLU A 137 14.86 -2.33 -10.35
C GLU A 137 15.90 -3.44 -10.13
N LEU A 138 16.77 -3.64 -11.10
CA LEU A 138 17.92 -4.51 -10.96
C LEU A 138 19.16 -3.67 -10.57
N LYS A 139 19.94 -4.13 -9.61
CA LYS A 139 21.18 -3.45 -9.19
C LYS A 139 22.27 -3.42 -10.26
N LYS A 140 22.23 -4.37 -11.19
CA LYS A 140 23.17 -4.52 -12.31
C LYS A 140 22.46 -5.12 -13.52
N GLN A 141 23.04 -4.92 -14.67
CA GLN A 141 22.61 -5.59 -15.88
C GLN A 141 22.87 -7.11 -15.76
N LEU A 142 21.93 -7.91 -16.16
CA LEU A 142 21.98 -9.37 -16.15
C LEU A 142 21.85 -9.89 -17.58
N ASP A 143 22.41 -11.06 -17.83
CA ASP A 143 22.22 -11.77 -19.09
C ASP A 143 20.79 -12.31 -19.20
N ALA A 144 20.31 -12.53 -20.43
CA ALA A 144 18.94 -12.94 -20.70
C ALA A 144 18.51 -14.22 -19.96
N GLU A 145 19.38 -15.23 -19.92
CA GLU A 145 19.10 -16.48 -19.20
C GLU A 145 18.91 -16.26 -17.68
N VAL A 146 19.68 -15.34 -17.11
CA VAL A 146 19.58 -15.00 -15.69
C VAL A 146 18.30 -14.20 -15.44
N LEU A 147 17.95 -13.29 -16.35
CA LEU A 147 16.68 -12.52 -16.27
C LEU A 147 15.47 -13.45 -16.29
N ASP A 148 15.46 -14.44 -17.19
CA ASP A 148 14.37 -15.43 -17.26
C ASP A 148 14.29 -16.26 -15.98
N SER A 149 15.43 -16.69 -15.44
CA SER A 149 15.47 -17.42 -14.16
C SER A 149 14.92 -16.58 -13.00
N VAL A 150 15.33 -15.32 -12.89
CA VAL A 150 14.82 -14.40 -11.85
C VAL A 150 13.32 -14.19 -12.02
N LYS A 151 12.84 -14.00 -13.26
CA LYS A 151 11.41 -13.85 -13.56
C LYS A 151 10.59 -15.04 -13.09
N GLN A 152 11.05 -16.25 -13.36
CA GLN A 152 10.40 -17.47 -12.89
C GLN A 152 10.38 -17.58 -11.36
N GLN A 153 11.52 -17.26 -10.70
CA GLN A 153 11.62 -17.30 -9.25
C GLN A 153 10.68 -16.29 -8.58
N VAL A 154 10.64 -15.04 -9.09
CA VAL A 154 9.74 -13.98 -8.59
C VAL A 154 8.28 -14.39 -8.75
N THR A 155 7.90 -14.86 -9.95
CA THR A 155 6.51 -15.28 -10.21
C THR A 155 6.08 -16.41 -9.28
N ALA A 156 6.96 -17.42 -9.09
CA ALA A 156 6.69 -18.54 -8.19
C ALA A 156 6.60 -18.09 -6.72
N ALA A 157 7.49 -17.20 -6.28
CA ALA A 157 7.51 -16.69 -4.90
C ALA A 157 6.25 -15.87 -4.59
N VAL A 158 5.86 -14.95 -5.47
CA VAL A 158 4.65 -14.12 -5.31
C VAL A 158 3.41 -15.01 -5.24
N SER A 159 3.25 -15.94 -6.18
CA SER A 159 2.11 -16.84 -6.20
C SER A 159 2.05 -17.73 -4.95
N LYS A 160 3.18 -18.27 -4.51
CA LYS A 160 3.25 -19.15 -3.34
C LYS A 160 2.98 -18.42 -2.02
N THR A 161 3.55 -17.22 -1.87
CA THR A 161 3.52 -16.50 -0.59
C THR A 161 2.22 -15.70 -0.41
N HIS A 162 1.75 -15.06 -1.50
CA HIS A 162 0.62 -14.14 -1.45
C HIS A 162 -0.67 -14.71 -2.06
N SER A 163 -0.62 -15.92 -2.64
CA SER A 163 -1.77 -16.56 -3.30
C SER A 163 -2.42 -15.67 -4.37
N VAL A 164 -1.60 -14.90 -5.08
CA VAL A 164 -2.01 -14.00 -6.17
C VAL A 164 -1.19 -14.30 -7.43
N ARG A 165 -1.84 -14.16 -8.58
CA ARG A 165 -1.16 -14.29 -9.87
C ARG A 165 -0.51 -12.95 -10.22
N LEU A 166 0.75 -13.01 -10.62
CA LEU A 166 1.46 -11.88 -11.21
C LEU A 166 1.16 -11.83 -12.71
N ASP A 167 0.55 -10.74 -13.17
CA ASP A 167 0.15 -10.61 -14.57
C ASP A 167 1.27 -10.07 -15.44
N ASP A 168 2.06 -9.12 -14.92
CA ASP A 168 3.29 -8.66 -15.58
C ASP A 168 4.39 -8.39 -14.55
N LEU A 169 5.62 -8.77 -14.91
CA LEU A 169 6.84 -8.43 -14.19
C LEU A 169 7.77 -7.68 -15.13
N MET A 170 7.95 -6.39 -14.84
CA MET A 170 8.89 -5.54 -15.56
C MET A 170 10.20 -5.45 -14.79
N MET A 171 11.30 -5.82 -15.42
CA MET A 171 12.64 -5.58 -14.90
C MET A 171 13.23 -4.34 -15.55
N VAL A 172 13.66 -3.40 -14.74
CA VAL A 172 14.15 -2.08 -15.18
C VAL A 172 15.53 -1.77 -14.60
N GLY A 173 16.22 -0.82 -15.20
CA GLY A 173 17.55 -0.39 -14.73
C GLY A 173 17.47 0.36 -13.40
N PRO A 174 18.61 0.54 -12.72
CA PRO A 174 18.69 1.30 -11.47
C PRO A 174 18.22 2.75 -11.67
N GLY A 175 17.45 3.27 -10.72
CA GLY A 175 16.94 4.65 -10.76
C GLY A 175 15.76 4.87 -11.70
N SER A 176 15.14 3.81 -12.24
CA SER A 176 13.98 3.92 -13.12
C SER A 176 12.67 4.18 -12.36
N LEU A 177 12.58 3.74 -11.12
CA LEU A 177 11.37 3.95 -10.30
C LEU A 177 11.27 5.41 -9.84
N PRO A 178 10.14 6.09 -10.05
CA PRO A 178 9.91 7.45 -9.57
C PRO A 178 9.82 7.47 -8.04
N LEU A 179 10.55 8.39 -7.41
CA LEU A 179 10.61 8.53 -5.97
C LEU A 179 10.04 9.87 -5.52
N THR A 180 9.54 9.91 -4.28
CA THR A 180 9.27 11.14 -3.56
C THR A 180 10.60 11.77 -3.08
N THR A 181 10.55 13.02 -2.61
CA THR A 181 11.70 13.68 -1.97
C THR A 181 12.20 12.95 -0.73
N SER A 182 11.34 12.16 -0.08
CA SER A 182 11.71 11.30 1.06
C SER A 182 12.19 9.90 0.66
N GLY A 183 12.34 9.61 -0.65
CA GLY A 183 12.85 8.34 -1.16
C GLY A 183 11.82 7.20 -1.25
N LYS A 184 10.55 7.46 -1.02
CA LYS A 184 9.49 6.46 -1.19
C LYS A 184 9.08 6.34 -2.65
N VAL A 185 8.76 5.13 -3.11
CA VAL A 185 8.25 4.86 -4.46
C VAL A 185 6.89 5.55 -4.68
N ARG A 186 6.74 6.22 -5.82
CA ARG A 186 5.50 6.87 -6.25
C ARG A 186 4.67 5.90 -7.09
N ARG A 187 3.93 4.98 -6.44
CA ARG A 187 3.16 3.92 -7.11
C ARG A 187 2.20 4.48 -8.17
N GLY A 188 1.49 5.58 -7.88
CA GLY A 188 0.61 6.22 -8.88
C GLY A 188 1.35 6.64 -10.16
N THR A 189 2.54 7.21 -10.03
CA THR A 189 3.37 7.55 -11.21
C THR A 189 3.89 6.29 -11.92
N CYS A 190 4.12 5.18 -11.19
CA CYS A 190 4.46 3.90 -11.82
C CYS A 190 3.32 3.38 -12.71
N VAL A 191 2.06 3.53 -12.29
CA VAL A 191 0.88 3.16 -13.11
C VAL A 191 0.83 4.02 -14.38
N GLU A 192 1.03 5.34 -14.27
CA GLU A 192 1.06 6.25 -15.42
C GLU A 192 2.16 5.87 -16.43
N LEU A 193 3.37 5.57 -15.93
CA LEU A 193 4.49 5.14 -16.76
C LEU A 193 4.26 3.77 -17.39
N TYR A 194 3.61 2.85 -16.69
CA TYR A 194 3.26 1.55 -17.24
C TYR A 194 2.31 1.70 -18.44
N HIS A 195 1.25 2.50 -18.29
CA HIS A 195 0.28 2.74 -19.37
C HIS A 195 0.85 3.47 -20.59
N SER A 196 1.87 4.30 -20.37
CA SER A 196 2.52 5.08 -21.45
C SER A 196 3.76 4.42 -22.04
N ASP A 197 4.05 3.16 -21.70
CA ASP A 197 5.29 2.46 -22.04
C ASP A 197 6.55 3.27 -21.67
N GLY A 198 6.45 4.03 -20.58
CA GLY A 198 7.51 4.95 -20.12
C GLY A 198 8.69 4.25 -19.44
N PHE A 199 8.61 2.95 -19.16
CA PHE A 199 9.72 2.17 -18.61
C PHE A 199 10.56 1.52 -19.69
N ARG A 200 11.89 1.65 -19.59
CA ARG A 200 12.81 0.86 -20.39
C ARG A 200 12.97 -0.54 -19.78
N ARG A 201 12.28 -1.50 -20.34
CA ARG A 201 12.33 -2.91 -19.91
C ARG A 201 13.68 -3.53 -20.27
N LEU A 202 14.20 -4.34 -19.35
CA LEU A 202 15.41 -5.17 -19.55
C LEU A 202 15.06 -6.64 -19.85
N ASP A 203 13.83 -7.05 -19.55
CA ASP A 203 13.33 -8.42 -19.65
C ASP A 203 12.66 -8.74 -21.00
N VAL A 204 12.70 -7.81 -21.95
CA VAL A 204 12.24 -7.99 -23.33
C VAL A 204 13.35 -7.61 -24.29
N ALA A 205 13.45 -8.32 -25.41
CA ALA A 205 14.41 -7.97 -26.44
C ALA A 205 14.13 -6.56 -26.96
N PRO A 206 15.17 -5.75 -27.25
CA PRO A 206 14.96 -4.45 -27.91
C PRO A 206 14.31 -4.69 -29.27
N ALA A 207 13.26 -3.91 -29.55
CA ALA A 207 12.55 -3.94 -30.81
C ALA A 207 13.45 -3.44 -31.95
#